data_fd16b384333f401cbdff2beb4fefec10
#
_entry.id   fd16b384333f401cbdff2beb4fefec10
#
_cell.length_a   1.000
_cell.length_b   1.000
_cell.length_c   1.000
_cell.angle_alpha   90.00
_cell.angle_beta   90.00
_cell.angle_gamma   90.00
#
_symmetry.space_group_name_H-M   'P 1'
#
loop_
_entity.id
_entity.type
_entity.pdbx_description
1 polymer ?
#
loop_
_entity_poly.entity_id
_entity_poly.type
_entity_poly.pdbx_seq_one_letter_code
_entity_poly.pdbx_strand_id
1 'polypeptide(L)'
;MDDMQMRTWAEVDLSDLEHNYRALRGLLPRDCRFLGVVKANAYGHGAVPVAKRLEALGAEYLAVACLEEAGELRGAGIQTPILILGATPAADAPRLLELEVTQAVGDLETAQALSRAAQAAGKRLKVHLKADTGMSRLGFLCDETHLSRAAEEMARAAVLPGLEAEGIFTHFADADGDEAYTMRQFTRFLDLLGVLERR
;
A
#
# COMPACT_ATOMS: atom_id res chain seq x y z
N MET A 1 15.81 28.24 -25.00
CA MET A 1 15.35 28.12 -23.60
C MET A 1 16.55 28.47 -22.76
N ASP A 2 16.47 29.60 -22.08
CA ASP A 2 17.59 30.11 -21.28
C ASP A 2 18.00 29.09 -20.23
N ASP A 3 19.28 28.79 -20.24
CA ASP A 3 19.99 27.98 -19.26
C ASP A 3 20.02 28.76 -17.92
N MET A 4 18.86 28.77 -17.24
CA MET A 4 18.77 29.36 -15.91
C MET A 4 19.68 28.54 -15.01
N GLN A 5 20.89 29.01 -14.72
CA GLN A 5 21.81 28.38 -13.78
C GLN A 5 21.13 28.25 -12.43
N MET A 6 20.59 27.04 -12.16
CA MET A 6 20.04 26.73 -10.86
C MET A 6 21.16 26.79 -9.83
N ARG A 7 20.93 27.53 -8.73
CA ARG A 7 21.88 27.63 -7.60
C ARG A 7 22.03 26.34 -6.82
N THR A 8 20.99 25.49 -6.86
CA THR A 8 20.91 24.25 -6.08
C THR A 8 20.05 23.24 -6.83
N TRP A 9 20.47 22.01 -6.87
CA TRP A 9 19.69 20.89 -7.41
C TRP A 9 19.93 19.63 -6.60
N ALA A 10 19.02 18.68 -6.71
CA ALA A 10 19.21 17.31 -6.24
C ALA A 10 19.51 16.43 -7.45
N GLU A 11 20.57 15.66 -7.37
CA GLU A 11 20.94 14.67 -8.38
C GLU A 11 20.56 13.27 -7.89
N VAL A 12 19.81 12.54 -8.72
CA VAL A 12 19.33 11.19 -8.39
C VAL A 12 19.88 10.24 -9.45
N ASP A 13 20.74 9.32 -9.01
CA ASP A 13 21.29 8.27 -9.87
C ASP A 13 20.36 7.04 -9.84
N LEU A 14 19.74 6.74 -10.98
CA LEU A 14 18.88 5.56 -11.12
C LEU A 14 19.65 4.24 -11.16
N SER A 15 20.96 4.25 -11.40
CA SER A 15 21.81 3.07 -11.29
C SER A 15 22.07 2.68 -9.84
N ASP A 16 22.20 3.67 -8.94
CA ASP A 16 22.30 3.41 -7.50
C ASP A 16 20.96 2.89 -6.95
N LEU A 17 19.83 3.44 -7.44
CA LEU A 17 18.51 2.88 -7.13
C LEU A 17 18.40 1.41 -7.54
N GLU A 18 18.84 1.06 -8.76
CA GLU A 18 18.86 -0.32 -9.23
C GLU A 18 19.75 -1.22 -8.36
N HIS A 19 20.95 -0.76 -8.03
CA HIS A 19 21.87 -1.49 -7.14
C HIS A 19 21.18 -1.81 -5.80
N ASN A 20 20.58 -0.80 -5.17
CA ASN A 20 19.88 -0.95 -3.90
C ASN A 20 18.67 -1.89 -4.01
N TYR A 21 17.86 -1.75 -5.08
CA TYR A 21 16.76 -2.66 -5.34
C TYR A 21 17.23 -4.11 -5.45
N ARG A 22 18.30 -4.36 -6.23
CA ARG A 22 18.85 -5.72 -6.42
C ARG A 22 19.41 -6.29 -5.12
N ALA A 23 20.08 -5.46 -4.30
CA ALA A 23 20.60 -5.86 -2.99
C ALA A 23 19.45 -6.29 -2.06
N LEU A 24 18.40 -5.47 -1.92
CA LEU A 24 17.23 -5.79 -1.10
C LEU A 24 16.46 -7.00 -1.63
N ARG A 25 16.24 -7.07 -2.95
CA ARG A 25 15.55 -8.20 -3.60
C ARG A 25 16.29 -9.51 -3.40
N GLY A 26 17.62 -9.47 -3.35
CA GLY A 26 18.48 -10.63 -3.09
C GLY A 26 18.38 -11.19 -1.67
N LEU A 27 17.87 -10.42 -0.71
CA LEU A 27 17.61 -10.87 0.66
C LEU A 27 16.26 -11.58 0.81
N LEU A 28 15.36 -11.42 -0.15
CA LEU A 28 14.02 -11.99 -0.08
C LEU A 28 13.99 -13.40 -0.68
N PRO A 29 13.16 -14.31 -0.13
CA PRO A 29 12.83 -15.58 -0.77
C PRO A 29 12.29 -15.37 -2.19
N ARG A 30 12.41 -16.37 -3.05
CA ARG A 30 11.99 -16.26 -4.47
C ARG A 30 10.49 -16.03 -4.65
N ASP A 31 9.69 -16.54 -3.75
CA ASP A 31 8.22 -16.42 -3.71
C ASP A 31 7.74 -15.13 -3.01
N CYS A 32 8.63 -14.40 -2.35
CA CYS A 32 8.31 -13.11 -1.76
C CYS A 32 8.30 -12.03 -2.83
N ARG A 33 7.20 -11.29 -2.94
CA ARG A 33 7.05 -10.16 -3.88
C ARG A 33 7.62 -8.88 -3.27
N PHE A 34 8.08 -7.99 -4.14
CA PHE A 34 8.60 -6.69 -3.76
C PHE A 34 7.59 -5.59 -4.07
N LEU A 35 7.28 -4.77 -3.06
CA LEU A 35 6.45 -3.57 -3.20
C LEU A 35 7.31 -2.33 -2.98
N GLY A 36 7.45 -1.49 -4.03
CA GLY A 36 8.19 -0.23 -3.97
C GLY A 36 7.30 0.93 -3.52
N VAL A 37 7.67 1.61 -2.42
CA VAL A 37 6.93 2.78 -1.93
C VAL A 37 7.47 4.04 -2.59
N VAL A 38 6.65 4.69 -3.44
CA VAL A 38 7.02 5.86 -4.25
C VAL A 38 6.18 7.10 -3.95
N LYS A 39 5.50 7.11 -2.81
CA LYS A 39 4.71 8.26 -2.33
C LYS A 39 5.55 9.51 -2.11
N ALA A 40 4.92 10.68 -1.98
CA ALA A 40 5.57 11.97 -1.76
C ALA A 40 6.68 12.22 -2.80
N ASN A 41 6.34 12.04 -4.09
CA ASN A 41 7.28 12.15 -5.20
C ASN A 41 8.53 11.25 -5.03
N ALA A 42 8.32 9.98 -4.62
CA ALA A 42 9.37 9.05 -4.22
C ALA A 42 10.33 9.67 -3.17
N TYR A 43 9.74 10.28 -2.15
CA TYR A 43 10.48 11.01 -1.09
C TYR A 43 11.43 12.09 -1.66
N GLY A 44 11.02 12.75 -2.73
CA GLY A 44 11.79 13.80 -3.42
C GLY A 44 12.72 13.30 -4.53
N HIS A 45 12.78 11.99 -4.79
CA HIS A 45 13.62 11.42 -5.85
C HIS A 45 12.97 11.44 -7.25
N GLY A 46 11.70 11.85 -7.34
CA GLY A 46 10.93 11.84 -8.59
C GLY A 46 10.13 10.55 -8.76
N ALA A 47 8.81 10.59 -8.49
CA ALA A 47 7.96 9.39 -8.48
C ALA A 47 7.95 8.67 -9.84
N VAL A 48 7.77 9.40 -10.93
CA VAL A 48 7.67 8.82 -12.27
C VAL A 48 8.97 8.13 -12.73
N PRO A 49 10.17 8.75 -12.68
CA PRO A 49 11.39 8.07 -13.08
C PRO A 49 11.74 6.89 -12.17
N VAL A 50 11.52 6.99 -10.85
CA VAL A 50 11.73 5.89 -9.91
C VAL A 50 10.76 4.74 -10.18
N ALA A 51 9.46 5.02 -10.36
CA ALA A 51 8.46 4.01 -10.67
C ALA A 51 8.76 3.28 -11.99
N LYS A 52 9.12 4.00 -13.05
CA LYS A 52 9.53 3.40 -14.33
C LYS A 52 10.75 2.49 -14.17
N ARG A 53 11.71 2.89 -13.36
CA ARG A 53 12.89 2.06 -13.10
C ARG A 53 12.54 0.81 -12.33
N LEU A 54 11.74 0.91 -11.25
CA LEU A 54 11.27 -0.24 -10.48
C LEU A 54 10.43 -1.21 -11.32
N GLU A 55 9.53 -0.69 -12.17
CA GLU A 55 8.75 -1.50 -13.12
C GLU A 55 9.66 -2.28 -14.08
N ALA A 56 10.65 -1.61 -14.68
CA ALA A 56 11.62 -2.24 -15.57
C ALA A 56 12.49 -3.31 -14.88
N LEU A 57 12.71 -3.17 -13.57
CA LEU A 57 13.43 -4.14 -12.74
C LEU A 57 12.55 -5.30 -12.24
N GLY A 58 11.25 -5.25 -12.51
CA GLY A 58 10.30 -6.29 -12.15
C GLY A 58 9.74 -6.19 -10.74
N ALA A 59 9.67 -5.00 -10.15
CA ALA A 59 8.90 -4.80 -8.92
C ALA A 59 7.45 -5.17 -9.16
N GLU A 60 6.89 -6.03 -8.31
CA GLU A 60 5.57 -6.62 -8.53
C GLU A 60 4.43 -5.69 -8.09
N TYR A 61 4.74 -4.68 -7.28
CA TYR A 61 3.77 -3.72 -6.78
C TYR A 61 4.45 -2.36 -6.52
N LEU A 62 3.69 -1.27 -6.62
CA LEU A 62 4.07 0.05 -6.17
C LEU A 62 3.08 0.54 -5.11
N ALA A 63 3.51 1.45 -4.23
CA ALA A 63 2.61 2.08 -3.27
C ALA A 63 2.77 3.59 -3.23
N VAL A 64 1.65 4.27 -3.13
CA VAL A 64 1.51 5.73 -3.06
C VAL A 64 0.67 6.15 -1.85
N ALA A 65 0.66 7.43 -1.52
CA ALA A 65 -0.12 7.93 -0.38
C ALA A 65 -1.59 8.17 -0.71
N CYS A 66 -1.89 8.65 -1.92
CA CYS A 66 -3.21 9.15 -2.29
C CYS A 66 -3.55 8.88 -3.76
N LEU A 67 -4.80 9.20 -4.11
CA LEU A 67 -5.36 8.97 -5.44
C LEU A 67 -4.68 9.83 -6.53
N GLU A 68 -4.27 11.05 -6.18
CA GLU A 68 -3.60 11.98 -7.09
C GLU A 68 -2.24 11.41 -7.52
N GLU A 69 -1.44 10.89 -6.59
CA GLU A 69 -0.15 10.25 -6.89
C GLU A 69 -0.33 9.00 -7.76
N ALA A 70 -1.38 8.21 -7.49
CA ALA A 70 -1.71 7.07 -8.35
C ALA A 70 -2.08 7.50 -9.77
N GLY A 71 -2.86 8.58 -9.90
CA GLY A 71 -3.22 9.19 -11.18
C GLY A 71 -2.02 9.69 -11.97
N GLU A 72 -1.05 10.30 -11.30
CA GLU A 72 0.21 10.74 -11.92
C GLU A 72 0.98 9.56 -12.52
N LEU A 73 1.14 8.48 -11.75
CA LEU A 73 1.84 7.28 -12.23
C LEU A 73 1.12 6.63 -13.40
N ARG A 74 -0.21 6.50 -13.35
CA ARG A 74 -1.00 5.96 -14.46
C ARG A 74 -0.92 6.85 -15.70
N GLY A 75 -0.99 8.19 -15.52
CA GLY A 75 -0.81 9.16 -16.60
C GLY A 75 0.58 9.09 -17.24
N ALA A 76 1.60 8.69 -16.50
CA ALA A 76 2.96 8.44 -16.99
C ALA A 76 3.14 7.06 -17.66
N GLY A 77 2.09 6.23 -17.73
CA GLY A 77 2.08 4.92 -18.40
C GLY A 77 2.52 3.74 -17.54
N ILE A 78 2.66 3.90 -16.23
CA ILE A 78 2.99 2.79 -15.31
C ILE A 78 1.86 1.76 -15.33
N GLN A 79 2.20 0.49 -15.54
CA GLN A 79 1.27 -0.64 -15.58
C GLN A 79 1.33 -1.49 -14.29
N THR A 80 2.45 -1.47 -13.59
CA THR A 80 2.61 -2.18 -12.30
C THR A 80 1.41 -1.89 -11.38
N PRO A 81 0.84 -2.90 -10.69
CA PRO A 81 -0.20 -2.69 -9.69
C PRO A 81 0.18 -1.61 -8.66
N ILE A 82 -0.76 -0.74 -8.29
CA ILE A 82 -0.54 0.37 -7.36
C ILE A 82 -1.46 0.23 -6.16
N LEU A 83 -0.90 0.26 -4.96
CA LEU A 83 -1.61 0.32 -3.69
C LEU A 83 -1.64 1.76 -3.16
N ILE A 84 -2.83 2.30 -2.90
CA ILE A 84 -3.00 3.55 -2.17
C ILE A 84 -3.01 3.23 -0.66
N LEU A 85 -2.03 3.76 0.07
CA LEU A 85 -1.83 3.49 1.50
C LEU A 85 -2.71 4.33 2.43
N GLY A 86 -3.12 5.52 1.97
CA GLY A 86 -4.00 6.43 2.69
C GLY A 86 -5.47 6.10 2.50
N ALA A 87 -6.33 6.75 3.27
CA ALA A 87 -7.78 6.65 3.11
C ALA A 87 -8.24 7.46 1.89
N THR A 88 -9.15 6.89 1.10
CA THR A 88 -9.82 7.56 -0.02
C THR A 88 -11.32 7.61 0.25
N PRO A 89 -11.97 8.78 0.13
CA PRO A 89 -13.42 8.89 0.28
C PRO A 89 -14.18 7.99 -0.71
N ALA A 90 -15.30 7.40 -0.28
CA ALA A 90 -16.09 6.52 -1.13
C ALA A 90 -16.66 7.24 -2.39
N ALA A 91 -16.78 8.55 -2.36
CA ALA A 91 -17.16 9.37 -3.52
C ALA A 91 -16.15 9.25 -4.68
N ASP A 92 -14.89 8.96 -4.38
CA ASP A 92 -13.82 8.81 -5.36
C ASP A 92 -13.65 7.37 -5.86
N ALA A 93 -14.51 6.43 -5.43
CA ALA A 93 -14.48 5.05 -5.89
C ALA A 93 -14.54 4.90 -7.43
N PRO A 94 -15.31 5.71 -8.19
CA PRO A 94 -15.26 5.66 -9.65
C PRO A 94 -13.85 5.91 -10.22
N ARG A 95 -13.11 6.82 -9.61
CA ARG A 95 -11.74 7.13 -10.03
C ARG A 95 -10.76 6.02 -9.66
N LEU A 96 -10.91 5.39 -8.47
CA LEU A 96 -10.14 4.20 -8.10
C LEU A 96 -10.33 3.06 -9.11
N LEU A 97 -11.59 2.84 -9.52
CA LEU A 97 -11.96 1.82 -10.51
C LEU A 97 -11.45 2.13 -11.91
N GLU A 98 -11.44 3.42 -12.31
CA GLU A 98 -10.92 3.88 -13.61
C GLU A 98 -9.40 3.67 -13.70
N LEU A 99 -8.68 4.02 -12.64
CA LEU A 99 -7.22 3.88 -12.56
C LEU A 99 -6.75 2.44 -12.31
N GLU A 100 -7.68 1.51 -12.06
CA GLU A 100 -7.37 0.11 -11.74
C GLU A 100 -6.33 -0.02 -10.63
N VAL A 101 -6.57 0.70 -9.52
CA VAL A 101 -5.68 0.70 -8.35
C VAL A 101 -6.29 -0.05 -7.18
N THR A 102 -5.45 -0.53 -6.29
CA THR A 102 -5.83 -1.21 -5.04
C THR A 102 -5.89 -0.18 -3.91
N GLN A 103 -6.96 -0.21 -3.11
CA GLN A 103 -7.17 0.72 -1.99
C GLN A 103 -6.90 0.04 -0.66
N ALA A 104 -6.09 0.66 0.21
CA ALA A 104 -5.98 0.23 1.61
C ALA A 104 -7.26 0.57 2.39
N VAL A 105 -7.77 -0.39 3.14
CA VAL A 105 -8.99 -0.24 3.97
C VAL A 105 -8.66 -0.57 5.41
N GLY A 106 -8.95 0.34 6.32
CA GLY A 106 -8.60 0.25 7.74
C GLY A 106 -9.77 0.11 8.71
N ASP A 107 -11.00 0.13 8.23
CA ASP A 107 -12.21 -0.04 9.04
C ASP A 107 -13.38 -0.58 8.19
N LEU A 108 -14.37 -1.15 8.88
CA LEU A 108 -15.51 -1.79 8.23
C LEU A 108 -16.48 -0.78 7.59
N GLU A 109 -16.61 0.42 8.14
CA GLU A 109 -17.51 1.46 7.61
C GLU A 109 -17.02 1.93 6.24
N THR A 110 -15.72 2.24 6.14
CA THR A 110 -15.06 2.58 4.87
C THR A 110 -15.18 1.43 3.86
N ALA A 111 -14.93 0.17 4.29
CA ALA A 111 -15.10 -0.99 3.43
C ALA A 111 -16.51 -1.09 2.84
N GLN A 112 -17.54 -0.93 3.69
CA GLN A 112 -18.95 -0.95 3.26
C GLN A 112 -19.29 0.19 2.30
N ALA A 113 -18.78 1.40 2.55
CA ALA A 113 -19.03 2.55 1.70
C ALA A 113 -18.41 2.35 0.31
N LEU A 114 -17.15 1.92 0.24
CA LEU A 114 -16.46 1.60 -1.01
C LEU A 114 -17.13 0.43 -1.75
N SER A 115 -17.57 -0.61 -1.03
CA SER A 115 -18.30 -1.74 -1.63
C SER A 115 -19.59 -1.28 -2.31
N ARG A 116 -20.40 -0.45 -1.64
CA ARG A 116 -21.63 0.09 -2.24
C ARG A 116 -21.34 0.91 -3.48
N ALA A 117 -20.31 1.76 -3.44
CA ALA A 117 -19.92 2.58 -4.58
C ALA A 117 -19.43 1.74 -5.77
N ALA A 118 -18.63 0.72 -5.53
CA ALA A 118 -18.16 -0.19 -6.57
C ALA A 118 -19.31 -1.01 -7.20
N GLN A 119 -20.24 -1.51 -6.38
CA GLN A 119 -21.45 -2.20 -6.86
C GLN A 119 -22.33 -1.28 -7.73
N ALA A 120 -22.52 -0.02 -7.34
CA ALA A 120 -23.26 0.94 -8.13
C ALA A 120 -22.63 1.20 -9.51
N ALA A 121 -21.30 1.05 -9.61
CA ALA A 121 -20.56 1.09 -10.87
C ALA A 121 -20.53 -0.25 -11.63
N GLY A 122 -21.16 -1.31 -11.10
CA GLY A 122 -21.15 -2.66 -11.69
C GLY A 122 -19.78 -3.33 -11.67
N LYS A 123 -18.87 -2.93 -10.78
CA LYS A 123 -17.50 -3.42 -10.69
C LYS A 123 -17.15 -3.88 -9.27
N ARG A 124 -15.99 -4.50 -9.12
CA ARG A 124 -15.37 -4.79 -7.83
C ARG A 124 -14.10 -3.97 -7.68
N LEU A 125 -13.89 -3.40 -6.50
CA LEU A 125 -12.69 -2.64 -6.16
C LEU A 125 -11.70 -3.55 -5.43
N LYS A 126 -10.47 -3.60 -5.92
CA LYS A 126 -9.37 -4.29 -5.26
C LYS A 126 -8.97 -3.57 -3.98
N VAL A 127 -8.83 -4.33 -2.90
CA VAL A 127 -8.47 -3.77 -1.60
C VAL A 127 -7.42 -4.61 -0.87
N HIS A 128 -6.57 -3.92 -0.11
CA HIS A 128 -5.78 -4.54 0.96
C HIS A 128 -6.33 -4.11 2.31
N LEU A 129 -6.56 -5.06 3.20
CA LEU A 129 -6.98 -4.77 4.57
C LEU A 129 -5.76 -4.37 5.39
N LYS A 130 -5.84 -3.23 6.06
CA LYS A 130 -4.73 -2.73 6.87
C LYS A 130 -4.96 -3.02 8.35
N ALA A 131 -4.03 -3.78 8.95
CA ALA A 131 -3.99 -4.04 10.38
C ALA A 131 -3.16 -2.96 11.09
N ASP A 132 -3.69 -2.37 12.15
CA ASP A 132 -2.92 -1.53 13.06
C ASP A 132 -2.45 -2.38 14.25
N THR A 133 -1.20 -2.81 14.16
CA THR A 133 -0.56 -3.63 15.20
C THR A 133 0.23 -2.82 16.23
N GLY A 134 0.15 -1.47 16.12
CA GLY A 134 0.82 -0.56 17.06
C GLY A 134 1.39 0.72 16.45
N MET A 135 1.19 0.98 15.15
CA MET A 135 1.54 2.28 14.53
C MET A 135 0.58 3.39 14.98
N SER A 136 -0.66 3.03 15.38
CA SER A 136 -1.69 3.93 15.93
C SER A 136 -2.05 5.09 15.01
N ARG A 137 -2.19 4.79 13.70
CA ARG A 137 -2.51 5.82 12.70
C ARG A 137 -3.73 5.47 11.84
N LEU A 138 -3.69 4.33 11.17
CA LEU A 138 -4.74 3.82 10.28
C LEU A 138 -4.75 2.29 10.37
N GLY A 139 -5.91 1.68 10.32
CA GLY A 139 -6.06 0.22 10.26
C GLY A 139 -7.04 -0.30 11.30
N PHE A 140 -7.48 -1.54 11.12
CA PHE A 140 -8.22 -2.29 12.12
C PHE A 140 -7.31 -2.50 13.33
N LEU A 141 -7.71 -2.03 14.51
CA LEU A 141 -6.88 -2.06 15.70
C LEU A 141 -6.69 -3.50 16.19
N CYS A 142 -5.44 -3.97 16.18
CA CYS A 142 -5.04 -5.35 16.45
C CYS A 142 -4.09 -5.44 17.65
N ASP A 143 -4.49 -4.87 18.80
CA ASP A 143 -3.85 -5.12 20.10
C ASP A 143 -4.48 -6.34 20.79
N GLU A 144 -3.98 -6.66 21.99
CA GLU A 144 -4.41 -7.83 22.76
C GLU A 144 -5.91 -7.81 23.10
N THR A 145 -6.52 -6.63 23.20
CA THR A 145 -7.93 -6.46 23.58
C THR A 145 -8.86 -6.40 22.37
N HIS A 146 -8.36 -5.99 21.21
CA HIS A 146 -9.15 -5.74 20.00
C HIS A 146 -8.99 -6.80 18.90
N LEU A 147 -8.05 -7.74 19.06
CA LEU A 147 -7.71 -8.73 18.04
C LEU A 147 -8.92 -9.50 17.49
N SER A 148 -9.77 -10.02 18.37
CA SER A 148 -10.96 -10.79 17.96
C SER A 148 -11.96 -9.96 17.17
N ARG A 149 -12.17 -8.71 17.58
CA ARG A 149 -13.05 -7.77 16.90
C ARG A 149 -12.47 -7.37 15.55
N ALA A 150 -11.17 -7.04 15.49
CA ALA A 150 -10.49 -6.71 14.25
C ALA A 150 -10.60 -7.86 13.22
N ALA A 151 -10.33 -9.09 13.65
CA ALA A 151 -10.47 -10.27 12.79
C ALA A 151 -11.91 -10.48 12.28
N GLU A 152 -12.92 -10.24 13.12
CA GLU A 152 -14.32 -10.30 12.69
C GLU A 152 -14.67 -9.24 11.67
N GLU A 153 -14.30 -7.99 11.94
CA GLU A 153 -14.56 -6.86 11.04
C GLU A 153 -13.82 -7.02 9.70
N MET A 154 -12.56 -7.50 9.73
CA MET A 154 -11.78 -7.78 8.52
C MET A 154 -12.37 -8.93 7.71
N ALA A 155 -12.80 -10.03 8.35
CA ALA A 155 -13.46 -11.14 7.66
C ALA A 155 -14.77 -10.68 6.99
N ARG A 156 -15.55 -9.82 7.65
CA ARG A 156 -16.75 -9.21 7.06
C ARG A 156 -16.41 -8.29 5.89
N ALA A 157 -15.36 -7.48 6.00
CA ALA A 157 -14.91 -6.60 4.93
C ALA A 157 -14.46 -7.39 3.70
N ALA A 158 -13.73 -8.49 3.91
CA ALA A 158 -13.19 -9.33 2.83
C ALA A 158 -14.24 -9.97 1.92
N VAL A 159 -15.44 -10.21 2.45
CA VAL A 159 -16.54 -10.86 1.70
C VAL A 159 -17.57 -9.87 1.15
N LEU A 160 -17.36 -8.58 1.28
CA LEU A 160 -18.26 -7.56 0.73
C LEU A 160 -18.33 -7.66 -0.81
N PRO A 161 -19.54 -7.70 -1.41
CA PRO A 161 -19.69 -8.08 -2.82
C PRO A 161 -19.09 -7.09 -3.81
N GLY A 162 -18.93 -5.83 -3.42
CA GLY A 162 -18.26 -4.80 -4.24
C GLY A 162 -16.74 -4.75 -4.08
N LEU A 163 -16.15 -5.59 -3.21
CA LEU A 163 -14.72 -5.60 -2.95
C LEU A 163 -14.07 -6.91 -3.41
N GLU A 164 -12.79 -6.82 -3.72
CA GLU A 164 -11.89 -7.94 -3.96
C GLU A 164 -10.69 -7.79 -3.02
N ALA A 165 -10.72 -8.52 -1.90
CA ALA A 165 -9.64 -8.47 -0.92
C ALA A 165 -8.46 -9.31 -1.42
N GLU A 166 -7.39 -8.64 -1.87
CA GLU A 166 -6.20 -9.28 -2.42
C GLU A 166 -5.12 -9.53 -1.37
N GLY A 167 -5.18 -8.82 -0.25
CA GLY A 167 -4.13 -8.92 0.76
C GLY A 167 -4.46 -8.23 2.07
N ILE A 168 -3.57 -8.46 3.02
CA ILE A 168 -3.55 -7.83 4.34
C ILE A 168 -2.12 -7.37 4.64
N PHE A 169 -1.98 -6.22 5.30
CA PHE A 169 -0.67 -5.70 5.67
C PHE A 169 -0.70 -4.92 6.97
N THR A 170 0.46 -4.72 7.57
CA THR A 170 0.69 -3.80 8.68
C THR A 170 1.85 -2.86 8.37
N HIS A 171 2.08 -1.87 9.24
CA HIS A 171 3.20 -0.94 9.16
C HIS A 171 3.90 -0.89 10.52
N PHE A 172 5.20 -1.15 10.53
CA PHE A 172 6.00 -1.05 11.74
C PHE A 172 6.27 0.42 12.08
N ALA A 173 6.14 0.76 13.36
CA ALA A 173 6.29 2.13 13.82
C ALA A 173 7.76 2.57 13.87
N ASP A 174 8.66 1.65 14.19
CA ASP A 174 10.08 1.93 14.46
C ASP A 174 10.95 0.72 14.10
N ALA A 175 10.90 0.31 12.82
CA ALA A 175 11.57 -0.91 12.34
C ALA A 175 13.10 -0.82 12.39
N ASP A 176 13.67 0.36 12.40
CA ASP A 176 15.11 0.65 12.42
C ASP A 176 15.63 1.14 13.79
N GLY A 177 14.74 1.36 14.77
CA GLY A 177 15.09 1.86 16.10
C GLY A 177 14.79 0.88 17.24
N ASP A 178 13.55 0.40 17.38
CA ASP A 178 13.11 -0.49 18.47
C ASP A 178 12.75 -1.89 17.96
N GLU A 179 13.72 -2.81 18.01
CA GLU A 179 13.53 -4.22 17.62
C GLU A 179 12.46 -4.91 18.47
N ALA A 180 12.43 -4.64 19.78
CA ALA A 180 11.47 -5.29 20.69
C ALA A 180 10.04 -4.86 20.38
N TYR A 181 9.83 -3.57 20.08
CA TYR A 181 8.53 -3.08 19.65
C TYR A 181 8.11 -3.64 18.29
N THR A 182 9.03 -3.66 17.32
CA THR A 182 8.83 -4.22 15.99
C THR A 182 8.43 -5.70 16.07
N MET A 183 9.09 -6.50 16.90
CA MET A 183 8.75 -7.90 17.13
C MET A 183 7.38 -8.07 17.78
N ARG A 184 6.98 -7.19 18.72
CA ARG A 184 5.61 -7.19 19.27
C ARG A 184 4.56 -6.94 18.18
N GLN A 185 4.77 -5.94 17.31
CA GLN A 185 3.88 -5.67 16.18
C GLN A 185 3.79 -6.87 15.22
N PHE A 186 4.93 -7.49 14.92
CA PHE A 186 4.99 -8.68 14.06
C PHE A 186 4.23 -9.86 14.67
N THR A 187 4.41 -10.13 15.97
CA THR A 187 3.67 -11.20 16.68
C THR A 187 2.17 -10.95 16.61
N ARG A 188 1.71 -9.73 16.91
CA ARG A 188 0.28 -9.37 16.79
C ARG A 188 -0.26 -9.59 15.37
N PHE A 189 0.55 -9.30 14.36
CA PHE A 189 0.17 -9.55 12.98
C PHE A 189 0.01 -11.05 12.68
N LEU A 190 0.95 -11.88 13.14
CA LEU A 190 0.87 -13.34 13.01
C LEU A 190 -0.34 -13.92 13.77
N ASP A 191 -0.62 -13.43 14.97
CA ASP A 191 -1.80 -13.85 15.75
C ASP A 191 -3.09 -13.51 14.99
N LEU A 192 -3.18 -12.32 14.40
CA LEU A 192 -4.31 -11.92 13.56
C LEU A 192 -4.49 -12.86 12.37
N LEU A 193 -3.41 -13.16 11.63
CA LEU A 193 -3.45 -14.10 10.50
C LEU A 193 -3.96 -15.47 10.95
N GLY A 194 -3.43 -16.00 12.05
CA GLY A 194 -3.87 -17.28 12.61
C GLY A 194 -5.34 -17.30 13.07
N VAL A 195 -5.91 -16.15 13.47
CA VAL A 195 -7.35 -16.04 13.76
C VAL A 195 -8.18 -16.01 12.47
N LEU A 196 -7.71 -15.30 11.45
CA LEU A 196 -8.40 -15.18 10.15
C LEU A 196 -8.43 -16.52 9.39
N GLU A 197 -7.34 -17.29 9.41
CA GLU A 197 -7.25 -18.61 8.77
C GLU A 197 -8.22 -19.66 9.34
N ARG A 198 -8.65 -19.49 10.59
CA ARG A 198 -9.61 -20.39 11.26
C ARG A 198 -11.08 -20.03 11.02
N ARG A 199 -11.37 -18.95 10.30
CA ARG A 199 -12.73 -18.46 10.00
C ARG A 199 -13.18 -18.81 8.59
#